data_dbafb7b534ba008f541f28647fc79ab3
#
_entry.id   dbafb7b534ba008f541f28647fc79ab3
#
_cell.length_a   1.000
_cell.length_b   1.000
_cell.length_c   1.000
_cell.angle_alpha   90.00
_cell.angle_beta   90.00
_cell.angle_gamma   90.00
#
_symmetry.space_group_name_H-M   'P 1'
#
loop_
_entity.id
_entity.type
_entity.pdbx_description
1 polymer ?
#
loop_
_entity_poly.entity_id
_entity_poly.type
_entity_poly.pdbx_seq_one_letter_code
_entity_poly.pdbx_strand_id
1 'polypeptide(L)'
;MKNIEEEKLEILSDFQLFLTKYGRYYKDIPYAYEFIKSQFFVDLDYGKPSDITRAIIEELGLNQFLVRDYYKSFIEYMKAEVGIDKNLLEVGCGILPALANKVSKEQKSGSVTVMDPKVIESYEGNIGIIKKSFTEETDVSKYDLIYGFYPCQATPEMIKSSFKNDKDLFLEMCGCVHNIPNEFESLKKNGNKYAIYLSYLEYILEQLSSTDRTYEIIRYPDLAFQVVRTYKPKNFHWFL
;
A
#
# COMPACT_ATOMS: atom_id res chain seq x y z
N MET A 1 31.22 -5.06 16.80
CA MET A 1 30.62 -5.40 15.50
C MET A 1 30.33 -6.88 15.55
N LYS A 2 29.06 -7.30 15.42
CA LYS A 2 28.72 -8.71 15.24
C LYS A 2 29.39 -9.23 13.95
N ASN A 3 29.80 -10.48 13.97
CA ASN A 3 30.32 -11.14 12.77
C ASN A 3 29.16 -11.37 11.79
N ILE A 4 29.39 -11.24 10.49
CA ILE A 4 28.41 -11.45 9.41
C ILE A 4 27.69 -12.80 9.56
N GLU A 5 28.40 -13.86 9.93
CA GLU A 5 27.78 -15.18 10.15
C GLU A 5 26.86 -15.24 11.37
N GLU A 6 27.18 -14.49 12.44
CA GLU A 6 26.31 -14.43 13.62
C GLU A 6 25.01 -13.69 13.31
N GLU A 7 25.07 -12.60 12.56
CA GLU A 7 23.90 -11.83 12.15
C GLU A 7 23.02 -12.62 11.17
N LYS A 8 23.64 -13.36 10.25
CA LYS A 8 22.95 -14.27 9.34
C LYS A 8 22.20 -15.38 10.09
N LEU A 9 22.83 -16.00 11.10
CA LEU A 9 22.19 -17.01 11.93
C LEU A 9 21.03 -16.46 12.73
N GLU A 10 21.12 -15.24 13.23
CA GLU A 10 20.02 -14.57 13.95
C GLU A 10 18.82 -14.36 13.03
N ILE A 11 19.03 -13.87 11.82
CA ILE A 11 17.97 -13.65 10.83
C ILE A 11 17.33 -14.98 10.38
N LEU A 12 18.10 -16.03 10.17
CA LEU A 12 17.57 -17.35 9.86
C LEU A 12 16.77 -17.94 11.01
N SER A 13 17.18 -17.67 12.26
CA SER A 13 16.41 -18.04 13.45
C SER A 13 15.08 -17.27 13.53
N ASP A 14 15.09 -15.99 13.26
CA ASP A 14 13.88 -15.17 13.19
C ASP A 14 12.94 -15.61 12.06
N PHE A 15 13.48 -16.05 10.93
CA PHE A 15 12.69 -16.63 9.86
C PHE A 15 12.01 -17.95 10.28
N GLN A 16 12.72 -18.81 11.00
CA GLN A 16 12.16 -20.04 11.54
C GLN A 16 11.04 -19.75 12.54
N LEU A 17 11.22 -18.76 13.39
CA LEU A 17 10.21 -18.29 14.34
C LEU A 17 8.99 -17.72 13.62
N PHE A 18 9.21 -16.93 12.57
CA PHE A 18 8.16 -16.39 11.71
C PHE A 18 7.34 -17.51 11.07
N LEU A 19 7.98 -18.53 10.51
CA LEU A 19 7.28 -19.69 9.93
C LEU A 19 6.44 -20.42 10.97
N THR A 20 6.95 -20.59 12.19
CA THR A 20 6.22 -21.23 13.29
C THR A 20 4.97 -20.44 13.65
N LYS A 21 5.08 -19.11 13.73
CA LYS A 21 3.99 -18.23 14.12
C LYS A 21 2.95 -18.01 13.02
N TYR A 22 3.40 -17.79 11.80
CA TYR A 22 2.56 -17.32 10.69
C TYR A 22 2.42 -18.32 9.53
N GLY A 23 3.23 -19.35 9.46
CA GLY A 23 3.30 -20.27 8.31
C GLY A 23 1.94 -20.86 7.89
N ARG A 24 1.03 -21.09 8.85
CA ARG A 24 -0.33 -21.59 8.57
C ARG A 24 -1.17 -20.70 7.67
N TYR A 25 -0.85 -19.39 7.58
CA TYR A 25 -1.57 -18.41 6.77
C TYR A 25 -1.06 -18.32 5.33
N TYR A 26 0.11 -18.94 5.04
CA TYR A 26 0.83 -18.83 3.78
C TYR A 26 0.93 -20.15 3.02
N LYS A 27 -0.11 -20.96 3.03
CA LYS A 27 -0.09 -22.30 2.40
C LYS A 27 0.33 -22.29 0.94
N ASP A 28 0.01 -21.21 0.22
CA ASP A 28 0.19 -21.07 -1.23
C ASP A 28 1.17 -19.95 -1.63
N ILE A 29 1.85 -19.31 -0.65
CA ILE A 29 2.78 -18.21 -0.89
C ILE A 29 4.17 -18.60 -0.35
N PRO A 30 5.26 -18.30 -1.07
CA PRO A 30 6.60 -18.51 -0.55
C PRO A 30 6.79 -17.73 0.76
N TYR A 31 6.90 -18.42 1.87
CA TYR A 31 7.07 -17.87 3.22
C TYR A 31 8.19 -16.84 3.31
N ALA A 32 9.27 -17.12 2.60
CA ALA A 32 10.42 -16.24 2.54
C ALA A 32 10.09 -14.84 1.97
N TYR A 33 9.17 -14.76 1.00
CA TYR A 33 8.73 -13.48 0.46
C TYR A 33 8.04 -12.61 1.52
N GLU A 34 7.09 -13.18 2.26
CA GLU A 34 6.36 -12.43 3.29
C GLU A 34 7.24 -12.12 4.50
N PHE A 35 8.17 -13.00 4.85
CA PHE A 35 9.17 -12.72 5.88
C PHE A 35 10.05 -11.54 5.47
N ILE A 36 10.59 -11.58 4.25
CA ILE A 36 11.38 -10.49 3.70
C ILE A 36 10.55 -9.21 3.68
N LYS A 37 9.33 -9.28 3.18
CA LYS A 37 8.40 -8.14 3.14
C LYS A 37 8.14 -7.57 4.53
N SER A 38 7.94 -8.40 5.55
CA SER A 38 7.63 -7.96 6.91
C SER A 38 8.83 -7.44 7.70
N GLN A 39 10.01 -8.02 7.49
CA GLN A 39 11.22 -7.70 8.26
C GLN A 39 12.17 -6.77 7.50
N PHE A 40 12.39 -7.00 6.21
CA PHE A 40 13.41 -6.32 5.44
C PHE A 40 12.91 -5.10 4.67
N PHE A 41 11.66 -5.06 4.23
CA PHE A 41 11.08 -3.81 3.71
C PHE A 41 10.88 -2.75 4.80
N VAL A 42 10.89 -3.16 6.07
CA VAL A 42 10.86 -2.26 7.21
C VAL A 42 12.26 -1.74 7.55
N ASP A 43 13.31 -2.55 7.33
CA ASP A 43 14.68 -2.27 7.80
C ASP A 43 15.70 -2.03 6.67
N LEU A 44 15.30 -2.14 5.39
CA LEU A 44 16.19 -1.79 4.28
C LEU A 44 16.46 -0.29 4.31
N ASP A 45 17.63 0.05 4.85
CA ASP A 45 18.20 1.38 4.72
C ASP A 45 18.39 1.69 3.24
N TYR A 46 17.54 2.54 2.78
CA TYR A 46 17.65 3.43 1.63
C TYR A 46 18.55 3.01 0.46
N GLY A 47 18.07 2.08 -0.36
CA GLY A 47 18.51 1.95 -1.73
C GLY A 47 19.46 0.81 -2.06
N LYS A 48 20.09 0.17 -1.07
CA LYS A 48 20.83 -1.08 -1.28
C LYS A 48 20.71 -1.95 -0.03
N PRO A 49 20.26 -3.23 -0.19
CA PRO A 49 20.36 -4.17 0.92
C PRO A 49 21.80 -4.25 1.41
N SER A 50 21.99 -4.39 2.72
CA SER A 50 23.32 -4.68 3.27
C SER A 50 23.88 -5.96 2.61
N ASP A 51 25.18 -6.13 2.61
CA ASP A 51 25.78 -7.32 2.03
C ASP A 51 25.27 -8.61 2.69
N ILE A 52 24.91 -8.53 3.98
CA ILE A 52 24.31 -9.62 4.75
C ILE A 52 22.91 -9.95 4.22
N THR A 53 22.06 -8.93 4.07
CA THR A 53 20.70 -9.10 3.53
C THR A 53 20.76 -9.71 2.13
N ARG A 54 21.70 -9.25 1.30
CA ARG A 54 21.92 -9.80 -0.04
C ARG A 54 22.33 -11.27 0.01
N ALA A 55 23.27 -11.64 0.86
CA ALA A 55 23.74 -13.01 1.01
C ALA A 55 22.60 -13.95 1.46
N ILE A 56 21.74 -13.51 2.39
CA ILE A 56 20.58 -14.26 2.84
C ILE A 56 19.56 -14.44 1.71
N ILE A 57 19.25 -13.39 0.96
CA ILE A 57 18.32 -13.44 -0.16
C ILE A 57 18.82 -14.38 -1.25
N GLU A 58 20.12 -14.36 -1.55
CA GLU A 58 20.78 -15.26 -2.50
C GLU A 58 20.71 -16.72 -2.02
N GLU A 59 21.02 -16.98 -0.75
CA GLU A 59 20.95 -18.31 -0.16
C GLU A 59 19.54 -18.89 -0.14
N LEU A 60 18.53 -18.03 0.06
CA LEU A 60 17.12 -18.44 0.02
C LEU A 60 16.56 -18.49 -1.43
N GLY A 61 17.35 -18.18 -2.46
CA GLY A 61 16.92 -18.18 -3.85
C GLY A 61 15.91 -17.07 -4.19
N LEU A 62 15.92 -15.97 -3.47
CA LEU A 62 14.91 -14.90 -3.53
C LEU A 62 15.39 -13.65 -4.25
N ASN A 63 16.42 -13.74 -5.07
CA ASN A 63 17.00 -12.61 -5.83
C ASN A 63 15.97 -11.81 -6.64
N GLN A 64 14.89 -12.46 -7.09
CA GLN A 64 13.79 -11.82 -7.80
C GLN A 64 13.00 -10.84 -6.92
N PHE A 65 13.16 -10.90 -5.60
CA PHE A 65 12.47 -10.03 -4.63
C PHE A 65 13.38 -8.93 -4.07
N LEU A 66 14.64 -8.84 -4.54
CA LEU A 66 15.53 -7.70 -4.29
C LEU A 66 15.02 -6.46 -5.05
N VAL A 67 13.85 -5.99 -4.68
CA VAL A 67 13.21 -4.86 -5.32
C VAL A 67 13.47 -3.60 -4.50
N ARG A 68 13.52 -2.44 -5.17
CA ARG A 68 13.47 -1.10 -4.55
C ARG A 68 12.50 -1.07 -3.37
N ASP A 69 12.84 -0.36 -2.30
CA ASP A 69 11.90 -0.09 -1.21
C ASP A 69 10.79 0.87 -1.68
N TYR A 70 9.82 0.31 -2.41
CA TYR A 70 8.68 1.06 -2.89
C TYR A 70 7.86 1.68 -1.75
N TYR A 71 7.83 1.04 -0.58
CA TYR A 71 7.13 1.60 0.58
C TYR A 71 7.75 2.90 1.05
N LYS A 72 9.07 3.02 1.01
CA LYS A 72 9.74 4.26 1.38
C LYS A 72 9.31 5.39 0.46
N SER A 73 9.50 5.20 -0.84
CA SER A 73 9.15 6.23 -1.82
C SER A 73 7.66 6.58 -1.73
N PHE A 74 6.79 5.58 -1.57
CA PHE A 74 5.36 5.80 -1.38
C PHE A 74 5.07 6.63 -0.12
N ILE A 75 5.69 6.31 1.02
CA ILE A 75 5.51 7.05 2.27
C ILE A 75 6.04 8.48 2.15
N GLU A 76 7.20 8.68 1.52
CA GLU A 76 7.77 10.01 1.31
C GLU A 76 6.85 10.89 0.46
N TYR A 77 6.30 10.36 -0.64
CA TYR A 77 5.32 11.09 -1.45
C TYR A 77 4.01 11.33 -0.69
N MET A 78 3.49 10.34 0.03
CA MET A 78 2.30 10.51 0.86
C MET A 78 2.49 11.59 1.93
N LYS A 79 3.66 11.63 2.59
CA LYS A 79 4.01 12.70 3.54
C LYS A 79 4.02 14.08 2.90
N ALA A 80 4.65 14.20 1.74
CA ALA A 80 4.78 15.48 1.05
C ALA A 80 3.44 16.01 0.54
N GLU A 81 2.60 15.13 0.02
CA GLU A 81 1.38 15.49 -0.69
C GLU A 81 0.15 15.66 0.21
N VAL A 82 -0.02 14.76 1.17
CA VAL A 82 -1.23 14.71 2.00
C VAL A 82 -0.95 14.70 3.51
N GLY A 83 0.29 14.50 3.92
CA GLY A 83 0.68 14.37 5.33
C GLY A 83 0.25 13.03 5.95
N ILE A 84 1.00 12.59 6.96
CA ILE A 84 0.71 11.33 7.66
C ILE A 84 0.38 11.49 9.15
N ASP A 85 0.59 12.67 9.75
CA ASP A 85 0.38 12.94 11.18
C ASP A 85 -1.12 13.16 11.50
N LYS A 86 -1.94 12.16 11.20
CA LYS A 86 -3.40 12.17 11.34
C LYS A 86 -3.94 10.73 11.42
N ASN A 87 -5.25 10.53 11.52
CA ASN A 87 -5.84 9.21 11.56
C ASN A 87 -5.91 8.61 10.15
N LEU A 88 -5.26 7.48 9.94
CA LEU A 88 -5.08 6.85 8.63
C LEU A 88 -5.79 5.51 8.56
N LEU A 89 -6.36 5.20 7.40
CA LEU A 89 -6.90 3.89 7.06
C LEU A 89 -6.13 3.32 5.86
N GLU A 90 -5.34 2.27 6.08
CA GLU A 90 -4.78 1.45 5.01
C GLU A 90 -5.81 0.42 4.55
N VAL A 91 -6.06 0.36 3.24
CA VAL A 91 -6.95 -0.62 2.63
C VAL A 91 -6.15 -1.55 1.73
N GLY A 92 -6.37 -2.87 1.88
CA GLY A 92 -5.72 -3.87 1.04
C GLY A 92 -4.27 -4.17 1.46
N CYS A 93 -4.00 -4.19 2.76
CA CYS A 93 -2.66 -4.49 3.30
C CYS A 93 -2.20 -5.95 3.06
N GLY A 94 -3.12 -6.83 2.63
CA GLY A 94 -2.87 -8.26 2.54
C GLY A 94 -2.83 -8.94 3.92
N ILE A 95 -2.09 -10.05 4.01
CA ILE A 95 -2.01 -10.86 5.23
C ILE A 95 -1.25 -10.12 6.34
N LEU A 96 -0.13 -9.48 6.00
CA LEU A 96 0.69 -8.71 6.95
C LEU A 96 0.63 -7.21 6.65
N PRO A 97 0.33 -6.38 7.66
CA PRO A 97 0.21 -4.92 7.50
C PRO A 97 1.59 -4.23 7.56
N ALA A 98 2.52 -4.62 6.68
CA ALA A 98 3.90 -4.15 6.71
C ALA A 98 4.01 -2.63 6.44
N LEU A 99 3.25 -2.10 5.48
CA LEU A 99 3.24 -0.66 5.18
C LEU A 99 2.67 0.14 6.36
N ALA A 100 1.52 -0.28 6.93
CA ALA A 100 0.92 0.39 8.09
C ALA A 100 1.86 0.44 9.28
N ASN A 101 2.58 -0.66 9.55
CA ASN A 101 3.56 -0.71 10.62
C ASN A 101 4.72 0.29 10.39
N LYS A 102 5.16 0.44 9.14
CA LYS A 102 6.18 1.42 8.80
C LYS A 102 5.64 2.86 8.94
N VAL A 103 4.44 3.13 8.42
CA VAL A 103 3.79 4.44 8.54
C VAL A 103 3.59 4.82 10.01
N SER A 104 3.13 3.89 10.87
CA SER A 104 2.89 4.15 12.29
C SER A 104 4.16 4.51 13.06
N LYS A 105 5.32 3.96 12.66
CA LYS A 105 6.63 4.31 13.26
C LYS A 105 7.11 5.71 12.85
N GLU A 106 6.66 6.20 11.71
CA GLU A 106 7.06 7.50 11.16
C GLU A 106 6.09 8.64 11.52
N GLN A 107 4.89 8.30 12.00
CA GLN A 107 3.92 9.28 12.53
C GLN A 107 4.38 9.91 13.82
N LYS A 108 4.13 11.22 13.96
CA LYS A 108 4.30 11.97 15.23
C LYS A 108 3.00 12.04 16.04
N SER A 109 1.86 11.92 15.36
CA SER A 109 0.53 11.97 15.97
C SER A 109 -0.49 11.24 15.08
N GLY A 110 -1.65 10.91 15.66
CA GLY A 110 -2.70 10.17 15.00
C GLY A 110 -2.58 8.66 15.20
N SER A 111 -3.26 7.89 14.35
CA SER A 111 -3.30 6.44 14.43
C SER A 111 -3.34 5.84 13.03
N VAL A 112 -2.85 4.61 12.90
CA VAL A 112 -3.00 3.81 11.68
C VAL A 112 -3.93 2.65 11.95
N THR A 113 -4.89 2.45 11.08
CA THR A 113 -5.76 1.26 11.06
C THR A 113 -5.64 0.60 9.70
N VAL A 114 -5.65 -0.73 9.66
CA VAL A 114 -5.68 -1.51 8.43
C VAL A 114 -7.01 -2.20 8.25
N MET A 115 -7.44 -2.33 7.00
CA MET A 115 -8.64 -3.09 6.62
C MET A 115 -8.33 -3.99 5.44
N ASP A 116 -8.39 -5.30 5.68
CA ASP A 116 -8.23 -6.34 4.65
C ASP A 116 -8.93 -7.64 5.11
N PRO A 117 -9.64 -8.38 4.24
CA PRO A 117 -10.30 -9.63 4.64
C PRO A 117 -9.33 -10.75 5.01
N LYS A 118 -8.06 -10.64 4.62
CA LYS A 118 -7.01 -11.64 4.86
C LYS A 118 -6.06 -11.27 6.00
N VAL A 119 -6.15 -10.06 6.55
CA VAL A 119 -5.21 -9.59 7.57
C VAL A 119 -5.22 -10.48 8.82
N ILE A 120 -4.03 -10.70 9.38
CA ILE A 120 -3.88 -11.47 10.62
C ILE A 120 -4.29 -10.61 11.80
N GLU A 121 -5.36 -11.01 12.52
CA GLU A 121 -5.87 -10.27 13.69
C GLU A 121 -4.89 -10.26 14.88
N SER A 122 -4.04 -11.29 14.98
CA SER A 122 -3.04 -11.42 16.04
C SER A 122 -1.71 -10.75 15.72
N TYR A 123 -1.67 -9.82 14.76
CA TYR A 123 -0.45 -9.07 14.45
C TYR A 123 -0.05 -8.17 15.63
N GLU A 124 1.19 -8.29 16.06
CA GLU A 124 1.75 -7.47 17.15
C GLU A 124 2.33 -6.18 16.56
N GLY A 125 1.66 -5.07 16.80
CA GLY A 125 2.08 -3.75 16.34
C GLY A 125 1.16 -2.66 16.90
N ASN A 126 1.59 -1.42 16.85
CA ASN A 126 0.79 -0.27 17.32
C ASN A 126 -0.15 0.22 16.19
N ILE A 127 -0.96 -0.69 15.66
CA ILE A 127 -1.92 -0.43 14.59
C ILE A 127 -3.28 -1.05 14.91
N GLY A 128 -4.35 -0.41 14.49
CA GLY A 128 -5.69 -0.99 14.53
C GLY A 128 -5.88 -2.01 13.41
N ILE A 129 -6.60 -3.10 13.66
CA ILE A 129 -6.85 -4.15 12.66
C ILE A 129 -8.34 -4.37 12.49
N ILE A 130 -8.80 -4.34 11.24
CA ILE A 130 -10.17 -4.65 10.83
C ILE A 130 -10.12 -5.73 9.75
N LYS A 131 -10.50 -6.95 10.10
CA LYS A 131 -10.55 -8.08 9.18
C LYS A 131 -11.87 -8.08 8.41
N LYS A 132 -11.95 -7.24 7.39
CA LYS A 132 -13.15 -7.06 6.57
C LYS A 132 -12.79 -6.53 5.19
N SER A 133 -13.60 -6.85 4.18
CA SER A 133 -13.51 -6.20 2.87
C SER A 133 -13.94 -4.74 2.96
N PHE A 134 -13.21 -3.87 2.30
CA PHE A 134 -13.59 -2.47 2.13
C PHE A 134 -14.65 -2.34 1.03
N THR A 135 -15.64 -1.50 1.27
CA THR A 135 -16.68 -1.12 0.31
C THR A 135 -16.94 0.37 0.39
N GLU A 136 -17.61 0.93 -0.61
CA GLU A 136 -18.04 2.34 -0.61
C GLU A 136 -18.86 2.72 0.64
N GLU A 137 -19.61 1.76 1.21
CA GLU A 137 -20.43 1.95 2.41
C GLU A 137 -19.68 1.78 3.74
N THR A 138 -18.37 1.55 3.67
CA THR A 138 -17.53 1.43 4.88
C THR A 138 -17.52 2.76 5.62
N ASP A 139 -17.84 2.74 6.93
CA ASP A 139 -17.73 3.94 7.77
C ASP A 139 -16.26 4.36 7.91
N VAL A 140 -15.93 5.47 7.29
CA VAL A 140 -14.60 6.08 7.31
C VAL A 140 -14.58 7.40 8.09
N SER A 141 -15.62 7.73 8.85
CA SER A 141 -15.80 9.02 9.53
C SER A 141 -14.63 9.40 10.44
N LYS A 142 -14.04 8.43 11.13
CA LYS A 142 -12.93 8.62 12.07
C LYS A 142 -11.56 8.76 11.43
N TYR A 143 -11.43 8.57 10.13
CA TYR A 143 -10.17 8.69 9.41
C TYR A 143 -10.10 10.00 8.64
N ASP A 144 -8.90 10.54 8.50
CA ASP A 144 -8.62 11.76 7.75
C ASP A 144 -8.12 11.45 6.35
N LEU A 145 -7.45 10.30 6.19
CA LEU A 145 -6.89 9.83 4.92
C LEU A 145 -7.14 8.34 4.75
N ILE A 146 -7.61 7.97 3.57
CA ILE A 146 -7.64 6.58 3.10
C ILE A 146 -6.42 6.39 2.20
N TYR A 147 -5.64 5.33 2.43
CA TYR A 147 -4.50 5.05 1.56
C TYR A 147 -4.39 3.57 1.24
N GLY A 148 -3.66 3.26 0.18
CA GLY A 148 -3.43 1.88 -0.22
C GLY A 148 -2.24 1.75 -1.17
N PHE A 149 -1.52 0.66 -0.99
CA PHE A 149 -0.43 0.27 -1.86
C PHE A 149 -0.83 -1.05 -2.55
N TYR A 150 -1.21 -0.95 -3.81
CA TYR A 150 -1.77 -2.08 -4.58
C TYR A 150 -3.04 -2.68 -3.96
N PRO A 151 -4.06 -1.87 -3.63
CA PRO A 151 -5.28 -2.38 -2.99
C PRO A 151 -6.16 -3.21 -3.92
N CYS A 152 -5.74 -3.44 -5.16
CA CYS A 152 -6.37 -4.33 -6.16
C CYS A 152 -7.88 -4.06 -6.33
N GLN A 153 -8.72 -5.02 -5.92
CA GLN A 153 -10.18 -4.95 -6.10
C GLN A 153 -10.83 -3.81 -5.30
N ALA A 154 -10.19 -3.32 -4.24
CA ALA A 154 -10.72 -2.25 -3.42
C ALA A 154 -10.53 -0.85 -4.05
N THR A 155 -9.69 -0.71 -5.08
CA THR A 155 -9.38 0.60 -5.69
C THR A 155 -10.61 1.41 -6.08
N PRO A 156 -11.59 0.91 -6.86
CA PRO A 156 -12.78 1.67 -7.21
C PRO A 156 -13.61 2.08 -6.00
N GLU A 157 -13.74 1.20 -5.01
CA GLU A 157 -14.51 1.44 -3.80
C GLU A 157 -13.84 2.51 -2.91
N MET A 158 -12.50 2.52 -2.85
CA MET A 158 -11.74 3.56 -2.14
C MET A 158 -11.96 4.93 -2.78
N ILE A 159 -11.92 5.01 -4.12
CA ILE A 159 -12.18 6.24 -4.87
C ILE A 159 -13.58 6.75 -4.55
N LYS A 160 -14.62 5.93 -4.73
CA LYS A 160 -16.01 6.33 -4.46
C LYS A 160 -16.20 6.77 -3.01
N SER A 161 -15.68 5.99 -2.05
CA SER A 161 -15.76 6.31 -0.63
C SER A 161 -15.07 7.63 -0.29
N SER A 162 -13.94 7.95 -0.91
CA SER A 162 -13.23 9.21 -0.66
C SER A 162 -14.06 10.43 -1.07
N PHE A 163 -14.75 10.38 -2.19
CA PHE A 163 -15.64 11.46 -2.64
C PHE A 163 -16.91 11.53 -1.78
N LYS A 164 -17.57 10.40 -1.55
CA LYS A 164 -18.81 10.30 -0.77
C LYS A 164 -18.65 10.83 0.66
N ASN A 165 -17.54 10.51 1.31
CA ASN A 165 -17.29 10.84 2.71
C ASN A 165 -16.36 12.04 2.90
N ASP A 166 -16.01 12.74 1.82
CA ASP A 166 -15.13 13.90 1.85
C ASP A 166 -13.77 13.61 2.52
N LYS A 167 -13.14 12.49 2.15
CA LYS A 167 -11.86 12.04 2.70
C LYS A 167 -10.74 12.14 1.66
N ASP A 168 -9.56 12.55 2.10
CA ASP A 168 -8.39 12.48 1.26
C ASP A 168 -8.07 11.02 0.90
N LEU A 169 -7.57 10.81 -0.29
CA LEU A 169 -7.13 9.52 -0.80
C LEU A 169 -5.71 9.63 -1.34
N PHE A 170 -4.89 8.63 -1.06
CA PHE A 170 -3.58 8.46 -1.66
C PHE A 170 -3.32 6.97 -1.90
N LEU A 171 -3.39 6.53 -3.14
CA LEU A 171 -3.20 5.11 -3.46
C LEU A 171 -2.31 4.91 -4.69
N GLU A 172 -1.38 3.97 -4.62
CA GLU A 172 -0.69 3.46 -5.79
C GLU A 172 -1.51 2.30 -6.38
N MET A 173 -1.84 2.42 -7.66
CA MET A 173 -2.58 1.38 -8.37
C MET A 173 -1.72 0.13 -8.56
N CYS A 174 -2.32 -1.03 -8.62
CA CYS A 174 -1.62 -2.25 -9.03
C CYS A 174 -1.73 -2.47 -10.55
N GLY A 175 -0.79 -3.24 -11.10
CA GLY A 175 -0.90 -3.71 -12.50
C GLY A 175 -1.98 -4.79 -12.72
N CYS A 176 -2.68 -5.19 -11.65
CA CYS A 176 -3.75 -6.17 -11.70
C CYS A 176 -5.04 -5.52 -12.18
N VAL A 177 -5.63 -6.09 -13.22
CA VAL A 177 -6.89 -5.60 -13.79
C VAL A 177 -8.01 -6.47 -13.25
N HIS A 178 -8.81 -5.91 -12.34
CA HIS A 178 -9.96 -6.59 -11.75
C HIS A 178 -11.26 -5.88 -12.11
N ASN A 179 -12.29 -6.67 -12.42
CA ASN A 179 -13.69 -6.23 -12.50
C ASN A 179 -13.94 -4.96 -13.32
N ILE A 180 -13.32 -4.87 -14.52
CA ILE A 180 -13.67 -3.80 -15.45
C ILE A 180 -15.09 -4.08 -15.95
N PRO A 181 -16.02 -3.13 -15.85
CA PRO A 181 -17.36 -3.27 -16.39
C PRO A 181 -17.35 -3.61 -17.89
N ASN A 182 -18.35 -4.37 -18.36
CA ASN A 182 -18.42 -4.85 -19.73
C ASN A 182 -18.44 -3.73 -20.78
N GLU A 183 -18.95 -2.57 -20.44
CA GLU A 183 -18.92 -1.37 -21.28
C GLU A 183 -17.51 -0.92 -21.66
N PHE A 184 -16.52 -1.17 -20.81
CA PHE A 184 -15.12 -0.90 -21.07
C PHE A 184 -14.42 -2.07 -21.80
N GLU A 185 -15.07 -3.23 -21.95
CA GLU A 185 -14.48 -4.38 -22.63
C GLU A 185 -14.27 -4.15 -24.14
N SER A 186 -15.06 -3.27 -24.75
CA SER A 186 -14.86 -2.88 -26.15
C SER A 186 -13.51 -2.22 -26.40
N LEU A 187 -12.95 -1.55 -25.40
CA LEU A 187 -11.61 -0.97 -25.46
C LEU A 187 -10.51 -2.03 -25.39
N LYS A 188 -10.84 -3.25 -24.88
CA LYS A 188 -9.88 -4.35 -24.73
C LYS A 188 -9.35 -4.90 -26.05
N LYS A 189 -10.04 -4.68 -27.17
CA LYS A 189 -9.68 -5.29 -28.46
C LYS A 189 -8.31 -4.85 -29.00
N ASN A 190 -7.80 -3.69 -28.56
CA ASN A 190 -6.54 -3.11 -29.08
C ASN A 190 -5.60 -2.56 -28.00
N GLY A 191 -5.85 -2.78 -26.70
CA GLY A 191 -5.13 -2.11 -25.61
C GLY A 191 -4.48 -3.04 -24.59
N ASN A 192 -3.46 -2.53 -23.94
CA ASN A 192 -2.91 -3.08 -22.70
C ASN A 192 -4.01 -3.05 -21.62
N LYS A 193 -4.24 -4.18 -20.95
CA LYS A 193 -5.25 -4.31 -19.89
C LYS A 193 -5.12 -3.21 -18.82
N TYR A 194 -3.89 -2.83 -18.48
CA TYR A 194 -3.64 -1.74 -17.52
C TYR A 194 -4.13 -0.38 -18.03
N ALA A 195 -3.91 -0.06 -19.29
CA ALA A 195 -4.41 1.19 -19.88
C ALA A 195 -5.94 1.27 -19.86
N ILE A 196 -6.62 0.14 -20.12
CA ILE A 196 -8.09 0.06 -20.04
C ILE A 196 -8.58 0.26 -18.61
N TYR A 197 -7.91 -0.36 -17.64
CA TYR A 197 -8.22 -0.18 -16.23
C TYR A 197 -8.02 1.26 -15.78
N LEU A 198 -6.94 1.89 -16.21
CA LEU A 198 -6.68 3.31 -15.96
C LEU A 198 -7.80 4.19 -16.52
N SER A 199 -8.21 3.98 -17.78
CA SER A 199 -9.33 4.71 -18.39
C SER A 199 -10.66 4.51 -17.65
N TYR A 200 -10.90 3.32 -17.09
CA TYR A 200 -12.07 3.07 -16.24
C TYR A 200 -11.99 3.87 -14.94
N LEU A 201 -10.84 3.92 -14.28
CA LEU A 201 -10.66 4.71 -13.07
C LEU A 201 -10.76 6.22 -13.35
N GLU A 202 -10.20 6.70 -14.45
CA GLU A 202 -10.34 8.08 -14.91
C GLU A 202 -11.82 8.44 -15.10
N TYR A 203 -12.59 7.56 -15.76
CA TYR A 203 -14.02 7.77 -15.92
C TYR A 203 -14.75 7.90 -14.56
N ILE A 204 -14.47 7.02 -13.58
CA ILE A 204 -15.05 7.14 -12.24
C ILE A 204 -14.69 8.48 -11.61
N LEU A 205 -13.42 8.85 -11.67
CA LEU A 205 -12.90 10.08 -11.08
C LEU A 205 -13.55 11.33 -11.70
N GLU A 206 -13.70 11.36 -13.02
CA GLU A 206 -14.37 12.46 -13.74
C GLU A 206 -15.84 12.60 -13.32
N GLN A 207 -16.57 11.49 -13.19
CA GLN A 207 -17.99 11.50 -12.78
C GLN A 207 -18.17 12.00 -11.34
N LEU A 208 -17.20 11.75 -10.45
CA LEU A 208 -17.26 12.11 -9.04
C LEU A 208 -16.66 13.49 -8.73
N SER A 209 -15.87 14.05 -9.63
CA SER A 209 -15.20 15.33 -9.41
C SER A 209 -16.16 16.50 -9.38
N SER A 210 -15.88 17.46 -8.52
CA SER A 210 -16.65 18.71 -8.36
C SER A 210 -15.72 19.88 -8.06
N THR A 211 -16.29 21.08 -7.91
CA THR A 211 -15.53 22.27 -7.48
C THR A 211 -14.96 22.14 -6.09
N ASP A 212 -15.60 21.32 -5.23
CA ASP A 212 -15.23 21.17 -3.83
C ASP A 212 -14.22 20.05 -3.61
N ARG A 213 -14.13 19.09 -4.55
CA ARG A 213 -13.20 17.98 -4.50
C ARG A 213 -12.74 17.56 -5.89
N THR A 214 -11.44 17.37 -6.02
CA THR A 214 -10.80 17.02 -7.29
C THR A 214 -9.86 15.84 -7.13
N TYR A 215 -9.23 15.43 -8.23
CA TYR A 215 -8.27 14.35 -8.27
C TYR A 215 -7.05 14.68 -9.11
N GLU A 216 -6.00 13.90 -8.90
CA GLU A 216 -4.82 13.83 -9.76
C GLU A 216 -4.41 12.37 -9.95
N ILE A 217 -3.91 12.07 -11.14
CA ILE A 217 -3.23 10.80 -11.44
C ILE A 217 -1.78 11.12 -11.72
N ILE A 218 -0.90 10.73 -10.80
CA ILE A 218 0.49 11.17 -10.78
C ILE A 218 1.40 9.98 -11.06
N ARG A 219 2.41 10.16 -11.89
CA ARG A 219 3.48 9.21 -12.11
C ARG A 219 4.73 9.66 -11.38
N TYR A 220 5.07 8.99 -10.29
CA TYR A 220 6.33 9.20 -9.58
C TYR A 220 7.45 8.31 -10.16
N PRO A 221 8.69 8.82 -10.30
CA PRO A 221 9.78 8.07 -10.96
C PRO A 221 10.18 6.80 -10.21
N ASP A 222 10.00 6.78 -8.89
CA ASP A 222 10.41 5.69 -8.02
C ASP A 222 9.29 4.70 -7.67
N LEU A 223 8.08 4.91 -8.18
CA LEU A 223 6.96 3.99 -8.02
C LEU A 223 6.71 3.19 -9.30
N ALA A 224 6.19 1.97 -9.14
CA ALA A 224 5.96 1.07 -10.27
C ALA A 224 4.76 1.50 -11.12
N PHE A 225 3.72 2.06 -10.48
CA PHE A 225 2.47 2.46 -11.13
C PHE A 225 2.08 3.90 -10.78
N GLN A 226 0.98 4.36 -11.36
CA GLN A 226 0.44 5.67 -11.06
C GLN A 226 -0.18 5.70 -9.66
N VAL A 227 -0.12 6.89 -9.06
CA VAL A 227 -0.80 7.22 -7.80
C VAL A 227 -2.06 8.00 -8.13
N VAL A 228 -3.18 7.58 -7.59
CA VAL A 228 -4.42 8.35 -7.56
C VAL A 228 -4.47 9.11 -6.24
N ARG A 229 -4.66 10.40 -6.34
CA ARG A 229 -4.85 11.31 -5.20
C ARG A 229 -6.16 12.04 -5.36
N THR A 230 -6.97 12.08 -4.30
CA THR A 230 -8.14 12.97 -4.24
C THR A 230 -7.97 13.94 -3.07
N TYR A 231 -8.38 15.19 -3.25
CA TYR A 231 -8.18 16.22 -2.26
C TYR A 231 -9.17 17.38 -2.46
N LYS A 232 -9.33 18.21 -1.42
CA LYS A 232 -10.00 19.50 -1.55
C LYS A 232 -9.03 20.52 -2.17
N PRO A 233 -9.40 21.19 -3.27
CA PRO A 233 -8.60 22.30 -3.78
C PRO A 233 -8.43 23.36 -2.70
N LYS A 234 -7.22 23.81 -2.48
CA LYS A 234 -7.00 24.99 -1.64
C LYS A 234 -7.65 26.19 -2.35
N ASN A 235 -8.67 26.77 -1.75
CA ASN A 235 -9.23 28.03 -2.24
C ASN A 235 -8.13 29.09 -2.19
N PHE A 236 -7.49 29.34 -3.33
CA PHE A 236 -6.67 30.54 -3.49
C PHE A 236 -7.66 31.70 -3.55
N HIS A 237 -7.87 32.39 -2.43
CA HIS A 237 -8.43 33.71 -2.48
C HIS A 237 -7.42 34.60 -3.21
N TRP A 238 -7.66 34.79 -4.51
CA TRP A 238 -7.02 35.87 -5.22
C TRP A 238 -7.56 37.15 -4.56
N PHE A 239 -6.75 37.80 -3.74
CA PHE A 239 -7.02 39.17 -3.36
C PHE A 239 -6.86 40.03 -4.65
N LEU A 240 -7.98 40.36 -5.27
CA LEU A 240 -8.08 41.36 -6.29
C LEU A 240 -7.92 42.77 -5.66
#